data_8d7fa16c626b2283a6cdfef7fa0eb819
#
_entry.id   8d7fa16c626b2283a6cdfef7fa0eb819
#
_cell.length_a   1.000
_cell.length_b   1.000
_cell.length_c   1.000
_cell.angle_alpha   90.00
_cell.angle_beta   90.00
_cell.angle_gamma   90.00
#
_symmetry.space_group_name_H-M   'P 1'
#
loop_
_entity.id
_entity.type
_entity.pdbx_description
1 polymer ?
#
loop_
_entity_poly.entity_id
_entity_poly.type
_entity_poly.pdbx_seq_one_letter_code
_entity_poly.pdbx_strand_id
1 'polypeptide(L)'
;MEELYAIIEEKIKQSGYPGIVDGKEFYNEVSDEADEKENGTYIFLIKKSDTVFYQGCMEIMDDQFDLHYVDIHDGDKVYHVDFDA
;
A
#
# COMPACT_ATOMS: atom_id res chain seq x y z
N MET A 1 12.73 2.85 10.63
CA MET A 1 12.11 2.47 9.33
C MET A 1 11.89 0.98 9.23
N GLU A 2 12.80 0.16 9.74
CA GLU A 2 12.62 -1.30 9.68
C GLU A 2 11.38 -1.77 10.42
N GLU A 3 11.04 -1.14 11.52
CA GLU A 3 9.81 -1.46 12.26
C GLU A 3 8.56 -1.18 11.42
N LEU A 4 8.57 -0.08 10.67
CA LEU A 4 7.46 0.26 9.79
C LEU A 4 7.29 -0.79 8.68
N TYR A 5 8.39 -1.25 8.10
CA TYR A 5 8.34 -2.28 7.05
C TYR A 5 7.79 -3.60 7.61
N ALA A 6 8.19 -3.96 8.83
CA ALA A 6 7.68 -5.17 9.48
C ALA A 6 6.18 -5.07 9.78
N ILE A 7 5.71 -3.90 10.19
CA ILE A 7 4.28 -3.65 10.43
C ILE A 7 3.49 -3.80 9.13
N ILE A 8 3.99 -3.24 8.04
CA ILE A 8 3.35 -3.37 6.73
C ILE A 8 3.23 -4.85 6.33
N GLU A 9 4.31 -5.60 6.45
CA GLU A 9 4.32 -7.02 6.10
C GLU A 9 3.35 -7.82 6.95
N GLU A 10 3.28 -7.53 8.24
CA GLU A 10 2.37 -8.22 9.15
C GLU A 10 0.90 -7.93 8.82
N LYS A 11 0.58 -6.66 8.54
CA LYS A 11 -0.79 -6.30 8.15
C LYS A 11 -1.21 -6.97 6.85
N ILE A 12 -0.30 -7.08 5.90
CA ILE A 12 -0.58 -7.77 4.64
C ILE A 12 -0.85 -9.27 4.89
N LYS A 13 -0.05 -9.90 5.75
CA LYS A 13 -0.30 -11.30 6.15
C LYS A 13 -1.66 -11.47 6.81
N GLN A 14 -2.02 -10.55 7.69
CA GLN A 14 -3.31 -10.61 8.40
C GLN A 14 -4.50 -10.49 7.47
N SER A 15 -4.32 -9.90 6.29
CA SER A 15 -5.38 -9.81 5.29
C SER A 15 -5.71 -11.16 4.64
N GLY A 16 -4.85 -12.16 4.82
CA GLY A 16 -4.99 -13.46 4.20
C GLY A 16 -4.29 -13.60 2.86
N TYR A 17 -3.63 -12.55 2.39
CA TYR A 17 -2.91 -12.61 1.12
C TYR A 17 -1.79 -13.66 1.19
N PRO A 18 -1.77 -14.66 0.29
CA PRO A 18 -0.80 -15.75 0.36
C PRO A 18 0.57 -15.41 -0.20
N GLY A 19 0.69 -14.32 -0.94
CA GLY A 19 1.95 -13.91 -1.55
C GLY A 19 2.88 -13.26 -0.53
N ILE A 20 4.14 -13.11 -0.92
CA ILE A 20 5.15 -12.42 -0.12
C ILE A 20 5.29 -11.00 -0.65
N VAL A 21 5.15 -10.01 0.24
CA VAL A 21 5.34 -8.60 -0.10
C VAL A 21 6.46 -8.07 0.78
N ASP A 22 7.49 -7.52 0.15
CA ASP A 22 8.58 -6.85 0.86
C ASP A 22 8.09 -5.48 1.33
N GLY A 23 8.11 -5.25 2.64
CA GLY A 23 7.59 -4.01 3.23
C GLY A 23 8.34 -2.77 2.76
N LYS A 24 9.65 -2.86 2.58
CA LYS A 24 10.46 -1.74 2.11
C LYS A 24 10.14 -1.40 0.65
N GLU A 25 10.04 -2.40 -0.20
CA GLU A 25 9.67 -2.21 -1.60
C GLU A 25 8.28 -1.60 -1.71
N PHE A 26 7.32 -2.12 -0.96
CA PHE A 26 5.95 -1.62 -0.91
C PHE A 26 5.94 -0.14 -0.49
N TYR A 27 6.64 0.19 0.59
CA TYR A 27 6.71 1.56 1.08
C TYR A 27 7.30 2.50 0.03
N ASN A 28 8.38 2.08 -0.63
CA ASN A 28 9.02 2.90 -1.66
C ASN A 28 8.11 3.11 -2.86
N GLU A 29 7.36 2.11 -3.27
CA GLU A 29 6.41 2.24 -4.38
C GLU A 29 5.27 3.20 -4.04
N VAL A 30 4.74 3.14 -2.81
CA VAL A 30 3.70 4.07 -2.35
C VAL A 30 4.28 5.48 -2.23
N SER A 31 5.49 5.61 -1.72
CA SER A 31 6.17 6.90 -1.61
C SER A 31 6.37 7.54 -2.98
N ASP A 32 6.71 6.76 -4.00
CA ASP A 32 6.84 7.27 -5.36
C ASP A 32 5.50 7.78 -5.90
N GLU A 33 4.40 7.12 -5.55
CA GLU A 33 3.07 7.59 -5.94
C GLU A 33 2.68 8.89 -5.23
N ALA A 34 3.21 9.11 -4.04
CA ALA A 34 2.96 10.34 -3.28
C ALA A 34 3.83 11.52 -3.73
N ASP A 35 4.92 11.25 -4.46
CA ASP A 35 5.88 12.26 -4.84
C ASP A 35 5.25 13.33 -5.73
N GLU A 36 5.59 14.59 -5.47
CA GLU A 36 5.12 15.76 -6.24
C GLU A 36 3.62 16.04 -6.17
N LYS A 37 2.89 15.37 -5.29
CA LYS A 37 1.47 15.65 -5.11
C LYS A 37 1.25 16.72 -4.04
N GLU A 38 0.22 17.53 -4.25
CA GLU A 38 -0.20 18.53 -3.27
C GLU A 38 -0.96 17.86 -2.13
N ASN A 39 -1.19 18.61 -1.03
CA ASN A 39 -1.99 18.13 0.09
C ASN A 39 -3.37 17.69 -0.38
N GLY A 40 -3.84 16.57 0.12
CA GLY A 40 -5.15 16.01 -0.24
C GLY A 40 -5.18 14.50 -0.10
N THR A 41 -6.34 13.94 -0.41
CA THR A 41 -6.57 12.49 -0.38
C THR A 41 -6.53 11.94 -1.80
N TYR A 42 -5.80 10.87 -2.00
CA TYR A 42 -5.57 10.30 -3.33
C TYR A 42 -5.79 8.80 -3.33
N ILE A 43 -6.32 8.31 -4.46
CA ILE A 43 -6.35 6.88 -4.75
C ILE A 43 -5.18 6.59 -5.69
N PHE A 44 -4.39 5.57 -5.37
CA PHE A 44 -3.26 5.18 -6.21
C PHE A 44 -3.44 3.76 -6.72
N LEU A 45 -2.74 3.46 -7.82
CA LEU A 45 -2.74 2.14 -8.44
C LEU A 45 -1.32 1.76 -8.78
N ILE A 46 -0.88 0.59 -8.32
CA ILE A 46 0.46 0.06 -8.59
C ILE A 46 0.31 -1.32 -9.23
N LYS A 47 0.65 -1.44 -10.50
CA LYS A 47 0.59 -2.71 -11.21
C LYS A 47 1.86 -3.52 -10.93
N LYS A 48 1.70 -4.76 -10.42
CA LYS A 48 2.81 -5.64 -10.10
C LYS A 48 3.03 -6.72 -11.15
N SER A 49 1.96 -7.19 -11.77
CA SER A 49 2.02 -8.21 -12.82
C SER A 49 0.73 -8.13 -13.64
N ASP A 50 0.55 -9.05 -14.58
CA ASP A 50 -0.67 -9.09 -15.38
C ASP A 50 -1.92 -9.38 -14.53
N THR A 51 -1.77 -10.04 -13.40
CA THR A 51 -2.89 -10.44 -12.56
C THR A 51 -2.90 -9.78 -11.19
N VAL A 52 -1.81 -9.12 -10.79
CA VAL A 52 -1.68 -8.54 -9.45
C VAL A 52 -1.48 -7.04 -9.53
N PHE A 53 -2.31 -6.29 -8.81
CA PHE A 53 -2.11 -4.85 -8.64
C PHE A 53 -2.60 -4.41 -7.27
N TYR A 54 -2.05 -3.31 -6.79
CA TYR A 54 -2.46 -2.68 -5.54
C TYR A 54 -3.26 -1.43 -5.86
N GLN A 55 -4.40 -1.27 -5.21
CA GLN A 55 -5.20 -0.06 -5.26
C GLN A 55 -5.38 0.43 -3.83
N GLY A 56 -4.94 1.64 -3.55
CA GLY A 56 -4.97 2.13 -2.18
C GLY A 56 -5.39 3.58 -2.07
N CYS A 57 -5.53 4.02 -0.83
CA CYS A 57 -5.88 5.39 -0.49
C CYS A 57 -4.83 5.96 0.45
N MET A 58 -4.35 7.15 0.13
CA MET A 58 -3.39 7.86 0.97
C MET A 58 -3.80 9.31 1.10
N GLU A 59 -3.40 9.93 2.20
CA GLU A 59 -3.55 11.36 2.42
C GLU A 59 -2.17 12.00 2.48
N ILE A 60 -2.01 13.12 1.78
CA ILE A 60 -0.76 13.87 1.75
C ILE A 60 -0.96 15.16 2.53
N MET A 61 -0.06 15.42 3.47
CA MET A 61 -0.08 16.61 4.28
C MET A 61 1.35 17.03 4.61
N ASP A 62 1.73 18.25 4.19
CA ASP A 62 3.02 18.88 4.51
C ASP A 62 4.22 17.98 4.19
N ASP A 63 4.26 17.45 2.95
CA ASP A 63 5.33 16.59 2.42
C ASP A 63 5.41 15.20 3.08
N GLN A 64 4.39 14.85 3.86
CA GLN A 64 4.27 13.51 4.44
C GLN A 64 3.04 12.82 3.89
N PHE A 65 3.05 11.50 3.87
CA PHE A 65 1.86 10.77 3.49
C PHE A 65 1.45 9.79 4.57
N ASP A 66 0.14 9.57 4.66
CA ASP A 66 -0.48 8.63 5.58
C ASP A 66 -1.29 7.64 4.78
N LEU A 67 -0.95 6.37 4.89
CA LEU A 67 -1.60 5.31 4.13
C LEU A 67 -2.82 4.81 4.90
N HIS A 68 -4.00 4.93 4.30
CA HIS A 68 -5.25 4.52 4.94
C HIS A 68 -5.55 3.04 4.72
N TYR A 69 -5.51 2.59 3.47
CA TYR A 69 -5.74 1.18 3.15
C TYR A 69 -5.13 0.84 1.80
N VAL A 70 -4.98 -0.46 1.58
CA VAL A 70 -4.59 -1.00 0.28
C VAL A 70 -5.42 -2.25 0.00
N ASP A 71 -5.98 -2.33 -1.20
CA ASP A 71 -6.61 -3.53 -1.69
C ASP A 71 -5.65 -4.22 -2.67
N ILE A 72 -5.28 -5.46 -2.35
CA ILE A 72 -4.42 -6.27 -3.22
C ILE A 72 -5.33 -7.10 -4.11
N HIS A 73 -5.30 -6.81 -5.40
CA HIS A 73 -6.07 -7.56 -6.40
C HIS A 73 -5.18 -8.64 -6.99
N ASP A 74 -5.62 -9.89 -6.89
CA ASP A 74 -4.89 -11.04 -7.42
C ASP A 74 -5.88 -11.91 -8.20
N GLY A 75 -5.89 -11.73 -9.53
CA GLY A 75 -6.89 -12.37 -10.37
C GLY A 75 -8.28 -11.86 -10.04
N ASP A 76 -9.15 -12.74 -9.61
CA ASP A 76 -10.53 -12.41 -9.21
C ASP A 76 -10.68 -12.25 -7.70
N LYS A 77 -9.58 -12.30 -6.94
CA LYS A 77 -9.60 -12.15 -5.48
C LYS A 77 -9.09 -10.79 -5.08
N VAL A 78 -9.65 -10.27 -3.97
CA VAL A 78 -9.24 -8.98 -3.40
C VAL A 78 -8.97 -9.16 -1.92
N TYR A 79 -7.82 -8.67 -1.47
CA TYR A 79 -7.42 -8.73 -0.07
C TYR A 79 -7.31 -7.31 0.46
N HIS A 80 -8.17 -6.95 1.39
CA HIS A 80 -8.19 -5.60 1.97
C HIS A 80 -7.23 -5.52 3.15
N VAL A 81 -6.30 -4.55 3.08
CA VAL A 81 -5.32 -4.28 4.14
C VAL A 81 -5.62 -2.90 4.71
N ASP A 82 -6.04 -2.86 5.97
CA ASP A 82 -6.44 -1.62 6.64
C ASP A 82 -5.28 -1.13 7.52
N PHE A 83 -4.77 0.05 7.23
CA PHE A 83 -3.67 0.66 7.99
C PHE A 83 -4.15 1.65 9.04
N ASP A 84 -5.43 2.00 9.04
CA ASP A 84 -6.01 2.90 10.05
C ASP A 84 -6.53 2.17 11.29
N ALA A 85 -6.70 0.89 11.20
CA ALA A 85 -7.24 0.08 12.30
C ALA A 85 -6.17 -0.28 13.34
#